data_8bd2c0a5aa05f6541344dd850156e71c
#
_entry.id   8bd2c0a5aa05f6541344dd850156e71c
#
_cell.length_a   1.000
_cell.length_b   1.000
_cell.length_c   1.000
_cell.angle_alpha   90.00
_cell.angle_beta   90.00
_cell.angle_gamma   90.00
#
_symmetry.space_group_name_H-M   'P 1'
#
loop_
_entity.id
_entity.type
_entity.pdbx_description
1 polymer ?
#
loop_
_entity_poly.entity_id
_entity_poly.type
_entity_poly.pdbx_seq_one_letter_code
_entity_poly.pdbx_strand_id
1 'polypeptide(L)'
;HILHLMVLMGPDGNVVAKHWKQRNVRGLFPGSEQYTSAIYDVYDRFIEMYGEDAVIPVAKTDIGNIAMSAVQFEPELFRCMAFKGAEIICRVATGGFEYEDMRLTSYHNSLYTLIANNSVNTGKRNPGFFDDTAYGGPGRSAIFGPRGLELANAGAFETKISASIPIQDFRDKHRIPDLHLKLYQPVFDQYQERYDPGMYLDELPQSKQEAYKKFLENARWVHYW
;
A
#
# COMPACT_ATOMS: atom_id res chain seq x y z
N HIS A 1 1.36 2.22 20.23
CA HIS A 1 1.62 1.75 18.83
C HIS A 1 1.76 2.94 17.92
N ILE A 2 2.74 2.89 17.03
CA ILE A 2 2.96 3.91 16.00
C ILE A 2 2.46 3.32 14.68
N LEU A 3 1.46 3.96 14.08
CA LEU A 3 0.93 3.56 12.78
C LEU A 3 1.38 4.54 11.69
N HIS A 4 1.74 4.04 10.54
CA HIS A 4 1.98 4.87 9.37
C HIS A 4 0.67 5.42 8.84
N LEU A 5 0.60 6.73 8.71
CA LEU A 5 -0.56 7.48 8.25
C LEU A 5 -0.23 8.21 6.95
N MET A 6 -1.07 8.01 5.95
CA MET A 6 -1.15 8.85 4.75
C MET A 6 -2.34 9.78 4.89
N VAL A 7 -2.16 11.04 4.57
CA VAL A 7 -3.19 12.07 4.71
C VAL A 7 -3.51 12.67 3.34
N LEU A 8 -4.77 12.67 2.98
CA LEU A 8 -5.27 13.44 1.85
C LEU A 8 -5.72 14.81 2.35
N MET A 9 -5.13 15.85 1.79
CA MET A 9 -5.48 17.23 2.12
C MET A 9 -6.24 17.87 0.97
N GLY A 10 -7.29 18.59 1.31
CA GLY A 10 -8.08 19.38 0.36
C GLY A 10 -7.40 20.69 -0.04
N PRO A 11 -7.96 21.40 -1.02
CA PRO A 11 -7.42 22.68 -1.50
C PRO A 11 -7.46 23.80 -0.45
N ASP A 12 -8.27 23.64 0.57
CA ASP A 12 -8.40 24.54 1.73
C ASP A 12 -7.41 24.22 2.86
N GLY A 13 -6.55 23.20 2.68
CA GLY A 13 -5.60 22.72 3.67
C GLY A 13 -6.19 21.81 4.74
N ASN A 14 -7.49 21.52 4.68
CA ASN A 14 -8.12 20.59 5.63
C ASN A 14 -7.87 19.12 5.25
N VAL A 15 -7.87 18.25 6.26
CA VAL A 15 -7.76 16.81 6.06
C VAL A 15 -9.08 16.27 5.52
N VAL A 16 -9.03 15.74 4.30
CA VAL A 16 -10.17 15.11 3.62
C VAL A 16 -10.28 13.63 4.01
N ALA A 17 -9.15 12.94 4.08
CA ALA A 17 -9.12 11.52 4.44
C ALA A 17 -7.81 11.10 5.09
N LYS A 18 -7.89 10.04 5.86
CA LYS A 18 -6.76 9.36 6.49
C LYS A 18 -6.73 7.91 6.04
N HIS A 19 -5.55 7.46 5.63
CA HIS A 19 -5.31 6.08 5.23
C HIS A 19 -4.12 5.54 6.01
N TRP A 20 -4.31 4.47 6.74
CA TRP A 20 -3.24 3.84 7.49
C TRP A 20 -2.62 2.70 6.69
N LYS A 21 -1.34 2.44 6.92
CA LYS A 21 -0.67 1.28 6.34
C LYS A 21 -1.37 0.01 6.83
N GLN A 22 -1.86 -0.80 5.90
CA GLN A 22 -2.69 -1.95 6.22
C GLN A 22 -1.88 -3.09 6.84
N ARG A 23 -0.72 -3.39 6.27
CA ARG A 23 0.16 -4.46 6.76
C ARG A 23 1.65 -4.15 6.54
N ASN A 24 2.51 -4.88 7.22
CA ASN A 24 3.93 -4.95 6.97
C ASN A 24 4.28 -6.22 6.18
N VAL A 25 5.36 -6.15 5.38
CA VAL A 25 5.89 -7.31 4.63
C VAL A 25 6.82 -8.09 5.55
N ARG A 26 6.23 -8.78 6.53
CA ARG A 26 7.01 -9.49 7.54
C ARG A 26 7.77 -10.69 6.97
N GLY A 27 9.00 -10.82 7.41
CA GLY A 27 9.91 -11.87 7.00
C GLY A 27 10.58 -11.66 5.65
N LEU A 28 10.17 -10.65 4.86
CA LEU A 28 10.89 -10.28 3.64
C LEU A 28 12.12 -9.42 3.98
N PHE A 29 11.95 -8.51 4.95
CA PHE A 29 13.02 -7.66 5.47
C PHE A 29 13.15 -7.86 6.99
N PRO A 30 13.83 -8.92 7.45
CA PRO A 30 13.86 -9.26 8.87
C PRO A 30 14.28 -8.11 9.77
N GLY A 31 13.43 -7.77 10.72
CA GLY A 31 13.65 -6.72 11.70
C GLY A 31 13.43 -5.29 11.21
N SER A 32 13.11 -5.07 9.93
CA SER A 32 12.81 -3.72 9.42
C SER A 32 11.42 -3.24 9.82
N GLU A 33 10.49 -4.12 10.08
CA GLU A 33 9.10 -3.82 10.44
C GLU A 33 8.91 -3.47 11.92
N GLN A 34 9.93 -3.56 12.71
CA GLN A 34 9.88 -3.38 14.15
C GLN A 34 9.31 -2.01 14.57
N TYR A 35 9.71 -0.98 13.87
CA TYR A 35 9.41 0.41 14.26
C TYR A 35 8.07 0.92 13.70
N THR A 36 7.43 0.14 12.87
CA THR A 36 6.23 0.56 12.16
C THR A 36 5.17 -0.50 12.28
N SER A 37 4.23 -0.27 13.15
CA SER A 37 3.02 -1.09 13.20
C SER A 37 2.09 -0.74 12.05
N ALA A 38 1.44 -1.74 11.53
CA ALA A 38 0.37 -1.61 10.56
C ALA A 38 -0.98 -1.89 11.25
N ILE A 39 -2.08 -1.60 10.57
CA ILE A 39 -3.41 -1.91 11.09
C ILE A 39 -3.51 -3.38 11.50
N TYR A 40 -2.99 -4.29 10.68
CA TYR A 40 -3.04 -5.72 10.91
C TYR A 40 -2.38 -6.15 12.25
N ASP A 41 -1.36 -5.41 12.69
CA ASP A 41 -0.66 -5.69 13.96
C ASP A 41 -1.48 -5.33 15.21
N VAL A 42 -2.52 -4.52 15.05
CA VAL A 42 -3.37 -4.00 16.14
C VAL A 42 -4.84 -3.99 15.72
N TYR A 43 -5.25 -4.98 14.94
CA TYR A 43 -6.48 -4.98 14.18
C TYR A 43 -7.73 -4.69 15.02
N ASP A 44 -7.97 -5.47 16.07
CA ASP A 44 -9.18 -5.33 16.88
C ASP A 44 -9.26 -3.95 17.56
N ARG A 45 -8.13 -3.46 18.07
CA ARG A 45 -8.07 -2.13 18.68
C ARG A 45 -8.27 -1.02 17.66
N PHE A 46 -7.78 -1.22 16.44
CA PHE A 46 -8.01 -0.27 15.36
C PHE A 46 -9.49 -0.20 14.97
N ILE A 47 -10.16 -1.35 14.82
CA ILE A 47 -11.60 -1.42 14.53
C ILE A 47 -12.43 -0.76 15.63
N GLU A 48 -12.11 -1.03 16.89
CA GLU A 48 -12.78 -0.41 18.03
C GLU A 48 -12.70 1.14 17.99
N MET A 49 -11.55 1.68 17.57
CA MET A 49 -11.31 3.13 17.56
C MET A 49 -11.84 3.84 16.31
N TYR A 50 -11.77 3.21 15.15
CA TYR A 50 -11.98 3.87 13.85
C TYR A 50 -13.07 3.22 13.00
N GLY A 51 -13.55 2.04 13.37
CA GLY A 51 -14.53 1.26 12.61
C GLY A 51 -13.92 0.47 11.45
N GLU A 52 -14.65 -0.52 10.97
CA GLU A 52 -14.22 -1.41 9.88
C GLU A 52 -13.96 -0.67 8.56
N ASP A 53 -14.74 0.36 8.30
CA ASP A 53 -14.62 1.14 7.06
C ASP A 53 -13.26 1.86 6.93
N ALA A 54 -12.62 2.15 8.07
CA ALA A 54 -11.32 2.79 8.13
C ALA A 54 -10.14 1.86 7.74
N VAL A 55 -10.36 0.55 7.61
CA VAL A 55 -9.33 -0.42 7.22
C VAL A 55 -8.92 -0.23 5.75
N ILE A 56 -9.91 -0.05 4.87
CA ILE A 56 -9.71 0.19 3.44
C ILE A 56 -10.54 1.41 3.04
N PRO A 57 -10.15 2.62 3.43
CA PRO A 57 -10.93 3.81 3.15
C PRO A 57 -10.79 4.24 1.68
N VAL A 58 -11.86 4.86 1.16
CA VAL A 58 -11.87 5.52 -0.15
C VAL A 58 -12.48 6.91 0.03
N ALA A 59 -11.70 7.94 -0.21
CA ALA A 59 -12.17 9.33 -0.15
C ALA A 59 -12.95 9.68 -1.40
N LYS A 60 -14.19 10.09 -1.25
CA LYS A 60 -15.01 10.63 -2.35
C LYS A 60 -14.68 12.10 -2.52
N THR A 61 -14.17 12.47 -3.70
CA THR A 61 -13.83 13.86 -4.04
C THR A 61 -14.32 14.23 -5.43
N ASP A 62 -14.36 15.52 -5.71
CA ASP A 62 -14.78 16.02 -7.04
C ASP A 62 -13.80 15.65 -8.14
N ILE A 63 -12.51 15.50 -7.79
CA ILE A 63 -11.44 15.14 -8.74
C ILE A 63 -11.24 13.64 -8.90
N GLY A 64 -12.07 12.82 -8.25
CA GLY A 64 -12.04 11.37 -8.27
C GLY A 64 -12.14 10.75 -6.89
N ASN A 65 -12.55 9.49 -6.82
CA ASN A 65 -12.53 8.70 -5.59
C ASN A 65 -11.12 8.18 -5.34
N ILE A 66 -10.48 8.64 -4.27
CA ILE A 66 -9.06 8.43 -4.01
C ILE A 66 -8.85 7.43 -2.86
N ALA A 67 -8.11 6.38 -3.12
CA ALA A 67 -7.52 5.52 -2.10
C ALA A 67 -6.00 5.74 -2.03
N MET A 68 -5.40 5.41 -0.90
CA MET A 68 -3.95 5.48 -0.72
C MET A 68 -3.41 4.21 -0.08
N SER A 69 -2.19 3.80 -0.45
CA SER A 69 -1.54 2.64 0.15
C SER A 69 -0.01 2.73 0.08
N ALA A 70 0.64 2.19 1.11
CA ALA A 70 2.08 1.96 1.16
C ALA A 70 2.42 0.45 1.07
N VAL A 71 1.49 -0.37 0.61
CA VAL A 71 1.64 -1.84 0.53
C VAL A 71 1.96 -2.28 -0.89
N GLN A 72 2.76 -3.34 -1.03
CA GLN A 72 3.08 -4.01 -2.30
C GLN A 72 2.69 -5.48 -2.22
N PHE A 73 2.61 -6.14 -3.38
CA PHE A 73 2.39 -7.59 -3.52
C PHE A 73 1.11 -8.08 -2.83
N GLU A 74 0.04 -7.29 -2.92
CA GLU A 74 -1.25 -7.62 -2.31
C GLU A 74 -2.41 -7.20 -3.22
N PRO A 75 -2.58 -7.90 -4.35
CA PRO A 75 -3.59 -7.55 -5.35
C PRO A 75 -5.01 -7.55 -4.79
N GLU A 76 -5.30 -8.36 -3.78
CA GLU A 76 -6.59 -8.44 -3.09
C GLU A 76 -6.94 -7.11 -2.40
N LEU A 77 -5.98 -6.45 -1.78
CA LEU A 77 -6.18 -5.14 -1.15
C LEU A 77 -6.63 -4.09 -2.17
N PHE A 78 -5.96 -4.04 -3.32
CA PHE A 78 -6.29 -3.08 -4.39
C PHE A 78 -7.61 -3.44 -5.07
N ARG A 79 -7.94 -4.71 -5.15
CA ARG A 79 -9.25 -5.18 -5.60
C ARG A 79 -10.35 -4.71 -4.65
N CYS A 80 -10.15 -4.80 -3.35
CA CYS A 80 -11.09 -4.29 -2.36
C CYS A 80 -11.26 -2.76 -2.44
N MET A 81 -10.18 -2.02 -2.68
CA MET A 81 -10.26 -0.57 -2.94
C MET A 81 -11.13 -0.27 -4.17
N ALA A 82 -10.94 -1.01 -5.26
CA ALA A 82 -11.76 -0.86 -6.47
C ALA A 82 -13.24 -1.19 -6.21
N PHE A 83 -13.54 -2.23 -5.44
CA PHE A 83 -14.93 -2.57 -5.05
C PHE A 83 -15.57 -1.50 -4.18
N LYS A 84 -14.79 -0.80 -3.36
CA LYS A 84 -15.25 0.37 -2.60
C LYS A 84 -15.36 1.64 -3.45
N GLY A 85 -15.11 1.53 -4.75
CA GLY A 85 -15.28 2.61 -5.73
C GLY A 85 -14.08 3.53 -5.89
N ALA A 86 -12.87 3.10 -5.57
CA ALA A 86 -11.66 3.84 -5.88
C ALA A 86 -11.51 3.99 -7.40
N GLU A 87 -11.20 5.21 -7.83
CA GLU A 87 -10.91 5.56 -9.22
C GLU A 87 -9.42 5.83 -9.41
N ILE A 88 -8.79 6.32 -8.35
CA ILE A 88 -7.38 6.67 -8.29
C ILE A 88 -6.78 6.04 -7.03
N ILE A 89 -5.69 5.31 -7.18
CA ILE A 89 -4.90 4.82 -6.05
C ILE A 89 -3.54 5.55 -6.03
N CYS A 90 -3.30 6.33 -4.98
CA CYS A 90 -2.02 6.98 -4.73
C CYS A 90 -1.16 6.05 -3.87
N ARG A 91 0.00 5.69 -4.38
CA ARG A 91 0.95 4.82 -3.70
C ARG A 91 2.19 5.59 -3.30
N VAL A 92 2.61 5.41 -2.07
CA VAL A 92 3.76 6.09 -1.48
C VAL A 92 4.72 5.07 -0.89
N ALA A 93 6.00 5.21 -1.16
CA ALA A 93 7.02 4.29 -0.70
C ALA A 93 8.23 4.99 -0.12
N THR A 94 8.86 4.34 0.84
CA THR A 94 10.16 4.74 1.37
C THR A 94 11.30 3.92 0.74
N GLY A 95 11.06 2.67 0.40
CA GLY A 95 12.05 1.74 -0.14
C GLY A 95 11.97 1.49 -1.65
N GLY A 96 11.07 2.17 -2.32
CA GLY A 96 10.81 1.92 -3.74
C GLY A 96 9.77 0.82 -3.98
N PHE A 97 8.99 1.00 -5.01
CA PHE A 97 7.99 0.03 -5.45
C PHE A 97 8.42 -0.66 -6.74
N GLU A 98 8.03 -1.92 -6.86
CA GLU A 98 8.17 -2.64 -8.11
C GLU A 98 7.24 -2.03 -9.17
N TYR A 99 7.83 -1.68 -10.30
CA TYR A 99 7.12 -1.03 -11.41
C TYR A 99 5.93 -1.87 -11.92
N GLU A 100 6.13 -3.18 -12.03
CA GLU A 100 5.09 -4.08 -12.52
C GLU A 100 3.92 -4.20 -11.52
N ASP A 101 4.18 -4.18 -10.22
CA ASP A 101 3.11 -4.19 -9.20
C ASP A 101 2.20 -2.95 -9.35
N MET A 102 2.80 -1.78 -9.68
CA MET A 102 2.04 -0.55 -9.95
C MET A 102 1.19 -0.67 -11.21
N ARG A 103 1.81 -1.11 -12.29
CA ARG A 103 1.17 -1.26 -13.60
C ARG A 103 0.03 -2.28 -13.53
N LEU A 104 0.25 -3.41 -12.88
CA LEU A 104 -0.75 -4.47 -12.71
C LEU A 104 -1.89 -4.05 -11.79
N THR A 105 -1.65 -3.21 -10.79
CA THR A 105 -2.72 -2.61 -9.98
C THR A 105 -3.73 -1.88 -10.86
N SER A 106 -3.26 -1.04 -11.79
CA SER A 106 -4.12 -0.36 -12.76
C SER A 106 -4.76 -1.34 -13.75
N TYR A 107 -3.98 -2.29 -14.26
CA TYR A 107 -4.43 -3.25 -15.27
C TYR A 107 -5.60 -4.10 -14.76
N HIS A 108 -5.42 -4.74 -13.61
CA HIS A 108 -6.41 -5.67 -13.07
C HIS A 108 -7.65 -5.00 -12.49
N ASN A 109 -7.52 -3.74 -12.05
CA ASN A 109 -8.62 -3.03 -11.40
C ASN A 109 -9.25 -1.94 -12.29
N SER A 110 -8.76 -1.76 -13.52
CA SER A 110 -9.26 -0.79 -14.49
C SER A 110 -9.38 0.63 -13.92
N LEU A 111 -8.36 1.08 -13.17
CA LEU A 111 -8.32 2.38 -12.48
C LEU A 111 -6.97 3.08 -12.71
N TYR A 112 -6.84 4.30 -12.20
CA TYR A 112 -5.58 5.04 -12.23
C TYR A 112 -4.72 4.71 -11.01
N THR A 113 -3.42 4.55 -11.21
CA THR A 113 -2.44 4.40 -10.12
C THR A 113 -1.34 5.45 -10.27
N LEU A 114 -1.08 6.17 -9.20
CA LEU A 114 -0.01 7.14 -9.11
C LEU A 114 1.00 6.65 -8.09
N ILE A 115 2.27 6.69 -8.43
CA ILE A 115 3.36 6.35 -7.51
C ILE A 115 4.36 7.49 -7.40
N ALA A 116 4.59 7.92 -6.16
CA ALA A 116 5.75 8.74 -5.80
C ALA A 116 6.80 7.82 -5.18
N ASN A 117 7.81 7.49 -5.96
CA ASN A 117 8.89 6.60 -5.58
C ASN A 117 10.15 7.42 -5.26
N ASN A 118 11.04 6.87 -4.44
CA ASN A 118 12.32 7.50 -4.19
C ASN A 118 13.14 7.51 -5.49
N SER A 119 13.79 8.65 -5.77
CA SER A 119 14.74 8.74 -6.88
C SER A 119 15.98 7.88 -6.63
N VAL A 120 16.72 7.58 -7.67
CA VAL A 120 18.03 6.93 -7.55
C VAL A 120 18.95 7.84 -6.74
N ASN A 121 19.56 7.29 -5.70
CA ASN A 121 20.55 8.03 -4.90
C ASN A 121 21.89 8.06 -5.63
N THR A 122 22.32 9.24 -6.03
CA THR A 122 23.64 9.48 -6.67
C THR A 122 24.65 10.10 -5.70
N GLY A 123 24.25 10.33 -4.47
CA GLY A 123 25.05 11.01 -3.44
C GLY A 123 25.92 10.08 -2.60
N LYS A 124 26.65 10.68 -1.68
CA LYS A 124 27.43 9.94 -0.68
C LYS A 124 26.49 9.18 0.27
N ARG A 125 26.95 8.01 0.71
CA ARG A 125 26.28 7.23 1.76
C ARG A 125 25.85 8.15 2.89
N ASN A 126 24.58 8.11 3.18
CA ASN A 126 24.04 8.71 4.39
C ASN A 126 24.00 7.59 5.45
N PRO A 127 24.88 7.58 6.46
CA PRO A 127 24.93 6.51 7.48
C PRO A 127 23.72 6.58 8.42
N GLY A 128 22.57 6.87 7.88
CA GLY A 128 21.32 7.02 8.60
C GLY A 128 20.53 5.72 8.72
N PHE A 129 19.25 5.89 8.92
CA PHE A 129 18.26 4.86 9.22
C PHE A 129 18.14 3.75 8.14
N PHE A 130 18.52 4.03 6.91
CA PHE A 130 18.51 3.10 5.79
C PHE A 130 19.90 2.95 5.19
N ASP A 131 20.29 1.72 4.90
CA ASP A 131 21.54 1.43 4.17
C ASP A 131 21.42 1.92 2.72
N ASP A 132 22.35 2.74 2.28
CA ASP A 132 22.37 3.39 0.97
C ASP A 132 22.32 2.47 -0.22
N THR A 133 22.76 1.23 -0.06
CA THR A 133 22.77 0.26 -1.15
C THR A 133 21.40 -0.33 -1.43
N ALA A 134 20.49 -0.25 -0.46
CA ALA A 134 19.17 -0.87 -0.54
C ALA A 134 18.04 0.13 -0.85
N TYR A 135 18.23 1.43 -0.58
CA TYR A 135 17.12 2.38 -0.45
C TYR A 135 17.26 3.71 -1.19
N GLY A 136 18.28 3.87 -1.99
CA GLY A 136 18.11 4.69 -3.17
C GLY A 136 17.00 4.02 -3.97
N GLY A 137 15.83 4.61 -4.05
CA GLY A 137 14.72 3.99 -4.77
C GLY A 137 15.10 3.71 -6.22
N PRO A 138 14.42 2.82 -6.91
CA PRO A 138 14.65 2.54 -8.31
C PRO A 138 14.29 3.73 -9.21
N GLY A 139 13.89 4.87 -8.64
CA GLY A 139 13.27 5.94 -9.39
C GLY A 139 11.91 5.50 -9.91
N ARG A 140 11.59 5.90 -11.14
CA ARG A 140 10.38 5.49 -11.86
C ARG A 140 9.08 5.83 -11.15
N SER A 141 9.02 7.02 -10.52
CA SER A 141 7.70 7.58 -10.20
C SER A 141 6.88 7.64 -11.48
N ALA A 142 5.66 7.14 -11.45
CA ALA A 142 4.88 6.96 -12.66
C ALA A 142 3.38 7.17 -12.42
N ILE A 143 2.67 7.40 -13.52
CA ILE A 143 1.21 7.48 -13.56
C ILE A 143 0.73 6.45 -14.58
N PHE A 144 -0.11 5.53 -14.12
CA PHE A 144 -0.73 4.51 -14.94
C PHE A 144 -2.23 4.77 -15.07
N GLY A 145 -2.74 4.61 -16.27
CA GLY A 145 -4.16 4.59 -16.55
C GLY A 145 -4.75 3.19 -16.56
N PRO A 146 -6.07 3.07 -16.77
CA PRO A 146 -6.74 1.79 -16.93
C PRO A 146 -6.03 0.90 -17.97
N ARG A 147 -6.05 -0.42 -17.72
CA ARG A 147 -5.28 -1.44 -18.49
C ARG A 147 -3.76 -1.31 -18.37
N GLY A 148 -3.28 -0.63 -17.33
CA GLY A 148 -1.84 -0.51 -17.09
C GLY A 148 -1.11 0.34 -18.14
N LEU A 149 -1.81 1.25 -18.80
CA LEU A 149 -1.21 2.18 -19.75
C LEU A 149 -0.33 3.19 -18.99
N GLU A 150 0.96 3.23 -19.29
CA GLU A 150 1.83 4.26 -18.74
C GLU A 150 1.50 5.63 -19.39
N LEU A 151 1.05 6.56 -18.55
CA LEU A 151 0.72 7.93 -18.97
C LEU A 151 1.90 8.89 -18.78
N ALA A 152 2.71 8.67 -17.75
CA ALA A 152 3.93 9.43 -17.49
C ALA A 152 4.89 8.63 -16.62
N ASN A 153 6.20 8.84 -16.82
CA ASN A 153 7.28 8.21 -16.07
C ASN A 153 8.40 9.21 -15.80
N ALA A 154 8.83 9.29 -14.57
CA ALA A 154 9.86 10.23 -14.11
C ALA A 154 11.30 9.76 -14.43
N GLY A 155 11.49 8.51 -14.83
CA GLY A 155 12.82 7.94 -14.97
C GLY A 155 13.52 7.74 -13.63
N ALA A 156 14.85 7.81 -13.62
CA ALA A 156 15.67 7.46 -12.45
C ALA A 156 15.83 8.59 -11.43
N PHE A 157 15.83 9.84 -11.91
CA PHE A 157 16.22 10.98 -11.10
C PHE A 157 15.03 11.78 -10.60
N GLU A 158 15.32 12.68 -9.66
CA GLU A 158 14.32 13.59 -9.13
C GLU A 158 13.76 14.48 -10.24
N THR A 159 12.45 14.41 -10.43
CA THR A 159 11.75 15.21 -11.44
C THR A 159 10.25 15.29 -11.13
N LYS A 160 9.55 16.10 -11.89
CA LYS A 160 8.10 16.26 -11.84
C LYS A 160 7.46 15.73 -13.13
N ILE A 161 6.46 14.91 -12.96
CA ILE A 161 5.63 14.43 -14.07
C ILE A 161 4.16 14.78 -13.83
N SER A 162 3.38 14.83 -14.89
CA SER A 162 1.95 15.06 -14.84
C SER A 162 1.23 14.32 -15.95
N ALA A 163 -0.03 13.97 -15.70
CA ALA A 163 -0.94 13.46 -16.70
C ALA A 163 -2.35 13.99 -16.43
N SER A 164 -3.13 14.22 -17.48
CA SER A 164 -4.53 14.58 -17.34
C SER A 164 -5.38 13.33 -17.21
N ILE A 165 -6.25 13.29 -16.21
CA ILE A 165 -7.22 12.23 -15.98
C ILE A 165 -8.60 12.75 -16.33
N PRO A 166 -9.24 12.28 -17.41
CA PRO A 166 -10.60 12.68 -17.78
C PRO A 166 -11.61 11.97 -16.88
N ILE A 167 -11.74 12.44 -15.63
CA ILE A 167 -12.46 11.71 -14.58
C ILE A 167 -13.93 11.48 -14.90
N GLN A 168 -14.59 12.43 -15.59
CA GLN A 168 -15.99 12.27 -15.96
C GLN A 168 -16.15 11.19 -17.03
N ASP A 169 -15.37 11.24 -18.10
CA ASP A 169 -15.37 10.20 -19.14
C ASP A 169 -15.01 8.83 -18.58
N PHE A 170 -14.13 8.80 -17.58
CA PHE A 170 -13.77 7.57 -16.88
C PHE A 170 -14.98 7.00 -16.13
N ARG A 171 -15.71 7.83 -15.37
CA ARG A 171 -16.91 7.43 -14.64
C ARG A 171 -18.00 6.88 -15.56
N ASP A 172 -18.20 7.53 -16.70
CA ASP A 172 -19.20 7.11 -17.68
C ASP A 172 -18.89 5.74 -18.31
N LYS A 173 -17.61 5.36 -18.36
CA LYS A 173 -17.13 4.14 -19.02
C LYS A 173 -16.56 3.10 -18.08
N HIS A 174 -16.25 3.50 -16.83
CA HIS A 174 -15.61 2.63 -15.86
C HIS A 174 -16.54 1.51 -15.41
N ARG A 175 -15.99 0.31 -15.35
CA ARG A 175 -16.66 -0.84 -14.77
C ARG A 175 -15.73 -1.47 -13.74
N ILE A 176 -16.24 -1.60 -12.53
CA ILE A 176 -15.57 -2.38 -11.49
C ILE A 176 -15.48 -3.82 -12.01
N PRO A 177 -14.30 -4.45 -11.97
CA PRO A 177 -14.15 -5.83 -12.42
C PRO A 177 -15.07 -6.79 -11.66
N ASP A 178 -15.72 -7.70 -12.37
CA ASP A 178 -16.57 -8.72 -11.75
C ASP A 178 -15.75 -9.67 -10.87
N LEU A 179 -16.32 -10.04 -9.74
CA LEU A 179 -15.80 -11.09 -8.86
C LEU A 179 -16.90 -12.12 -8.61
N HIS A 180 -16.68 -13.33 -9.07
CA HIS A 180 -17.55 -14.46 -8.77
C HIS A 180 -17.19 -15.08 -7.42
N LEU A 181 -17.54 -14.39 -6.34
CA LEU A 181 -17.08 -14.66 -4.97
C LEU A 181 -17.27 -16.14 -4.57
N LYS A 182 -18.35 -16.79 -5.01
CA LYS A 182 -18.62 -18.22 -4.71
C LYS A 182 -17.54 -19.18 -5.22
N LEU A 183 -16.76 -18.79 -6.24
CA LEU A 183 -15.64 -19.60 -6.73
C LEU A 183 -14.41 -19.52 -5.82
N TYR A 184 -14.24 -18.41 -5.14
CA TYR A 184 -13.05 -18.12 -4.34
C TYR A 184 -13.26 -18.33 -2.84
N GLN A 185 -14.49 -18.08 -2.37
CA GLN A 185 -14.85 -18.16 -0.96
C GLN A 185 -14.38 -19.44 -0.27
N PRO A 186 -14.59 -20.67 -0.84
CA PRO A 186 -14.12 -21.88 -0.18
C PRO A 186 -12.60 -21.97 -0.01
N VAL A 187 -11.84 -21.28 -0.87
CA VAL A 187 -10.37 -21.23 -0.76
C VAL A 187 -9.99 -20.25 0.34
N PHE A 188 -10.62 -19.07 0.39
CA PHE A 188 -10.37 -18.10 1.44
C PHE A 188 -10.78 -18.61 2.82
N ASP A 189 -11.89 -19.32 2.93
CA ASP A 189 -12.37 -19.90 4.20
C ASP A 189 -11.42 -20.99 4.76
N GLN A 190 -10.62 -21.62 3.90
CA GLN A 190 -9.62 -22.61 4.29
C GLN A 190 -8.21 -22.05 4.45
N TYR A 191 -8.00 -20.83 3.98
CA TYR A 191 -6.68 -20.20 4.07
C TYR A 191 -6.36 -19.81 5.51
N GLN A 192 -5.20 -20.24 5.97
CA GLN A 192 -4.67 -19.80 7.24
C GLN A 192 -3.66 -18.67 7.02
N GLU A 193 -3.92 -17.56 7.65
CA GLU A 193 -3.00 -16.43 7.64
C GLU A 193 -1.64 -16.82 8.24
N ARG A 194 -0.60 -16.22 7.71
CA ARG A 194 0.77 -16.54 8.11
C ARG A 194 1.02 -16.29 9.59
N TYR A 195 0.40 -15.28 10.15
CA TYR A 195 0.40 -14.94 11.57
C TYR A 195 -0.91 -14.24 11.92
N ASP A 196 -1.28 -14.26 13.18
CA ASP A 196 -2.56 -13.70 13.61
C ASP A 196 -2.57 -12.17 13.58
N PRO A 197 -3.73 -11.56 13.24
CA PRO A 197 -3.91 -10.13 13.42
C PRO A 197 -3.76 -9.77 14.91
N GLY A 198 -3.22 -8.58 15.17
CA GLY A 198 -3.00 -8.14 16.55
C GLY A 198 -1.80 -8.76 17.27
N MET A 199 -0.91 -9.46 16.58
CA MET A 199 0.26 -10.11 17.19
C MET A 199 1.11 -9.19 18.08
N TYR A 200 1.09 -7.89 17.85
CA TYR A 200 1.83 -6.89 18.65
C TYR A 200 0.93 -6.01 19.50
N LEU A 201 -0.33 -6.38 19.67
CA LEU A 201 -1.29 -5.54 20.39
C LEU A 201 -0.87 -5.31 21.86
N ASP A 202 -0.48 -6.37 22.54
CA ASP A 202 -0.17 -6.32 23.99
C ASP A 202 1.29 -5.99 24.25
N GLU A 203 2.19 -6.35 23.37
CA GLU A 203 3.63 -6.21 23.59
C GLU A 203 4.39 -5.84 22.32
N LEU A 204 4.96 -4.65 22.32
CA LEU A 204 5.86 -4.20 21.26
C LEU A 204 7.28 -4.72 21.49
N PRO A 205 7.93 -5.29 20.48
CA PRO A 205 9.31 -5.71 20.58
C PRO A 205 10.25 -4.52 20.83
N GLN A 206 11.24 -4.71 21.67
CA GLN A 206 12.19 -3.66 22.07
C GLN A 206 13.44 -3.63 21.17
N SER A 207 13.63 -4.65 20.33
CA SER A 207 14.74 -4.74 19.38
C SER A 207 14.34 -5.43 18.07
N LYS A 208 15.15 -5.24 17.03
CA LYS A 208 14.95 -5.94 15.74
C LYS A 208 15.01 -7.46 15.89
N GLN A 209 15.92 -7.93 16.72
CA GLN A 209 16.11 -9.35 16.99
C GLN A 209 14.87 -9.93 17.67
N GLU A 210 14.33 -9.23 18.66
CA GLU A 210 13.11 -9.63 19.36
C GLU A 210 11.91 -9.64 18.41
N ALA A 211 11.74 -8.61 17.58
CA ALA A 211 10.68 -8.54 16.59
C ALA A 211 10.72 -9.74 15.62
N TYR A 212 11.91 -10.07 15.13
CA TYR A 212 12.09 -11.19 14.21
C TYR A 212 11.88 -12.54 14.91
N LYS A 213 12.38 -12.70 16.13
CA LYS A 213 12.14 -13.90 16.94
C LYS A 213 10.65 -14.11 17.18
N LYS A 214 9.94 -13.08 17.65
CA LYS A 214 8.49 -13.13 17.88
C LYS A 214 7.73 -13.47 16.60
N PHE A 215 8.14 -12.91 15.46
CA PHE A 215 7.57 -13.28 14.16
C PHE A 215 7.76 -14.77 13.84
N LEU A 216 8.98 -15.30 13.98
CA LEU A 216 9.26 -16.72 13.68
C LEU A 216 8.51 -17.68 14.61
N GLU A 217 8.36 -17.33 15.88
CA GLU A 217 7.64 -18.13 16.87
C GLU A 217 6.12 -18.19 16.60
N ASN A 218 5.56 -17.17 15.97
CA ASN A 218 4.13 -17.08 15.68
C ASN A 218 3.76 -17.37 14.22
N ALA A 219 4.73 -17.40 13.30
CA ALA A 219 4.45 -17.66 11.91
C ALA A 219 4.09 -19.14 11.67
N ARG A 220 2.94 -19.41 11.08
CA ARG A 220 2.48 -20.77 10.75
C ARG A 220 3.30 -21.41 9.64
N TRP A 221 3.82 -20.61 8.74
CA TRP A 221 4.66 -21.05 7.64
C TRP A 221 5.66 -19.95 7.27
N VAL A 222 6.84 -20.35 6.86
CA VAL A 222 7.97 -19.44 6.57
C VAL A 222 8.49 -19.76 5.17
N HIS A 223 7.63 -19.59 4.16
CA HIS A 223 8.06 -19.71 2.77
C HIS A 223 8.34 -18.32 2.22
N TYR A 224 9.49 -18.20 1.62
CA TYR A 224 9.84 -17.07 0.78
C TYR A 224 9.58 -17.51 -0.66
N TRP A 225 9.12 -16.59 -1.45
CA TRP A 225 8.95 -16.81 -2.89
C TRP A 225 10.29 -17.15 -3.56
#